data_34429d3f500cfbb75f8ff8ff1dec2b5a
#
_entry.id   34429d3f500cfbb75f8ff8ff1dec2b5a
#
_cell.length_a   1.000
_cell.length_b   1.000
_cell.length_c   1.000
_cell.angle_alpha   90.00
_cell.angle_beta   90.00
_cell.angle_gamma   90.00
#
_symmetry.space_group_name_H-M   'P 1'
#
loop_
_entity.id
_entity.type
_entity.pdbx_description
1 polymer ?
#
loop_
_entity_poly.entity_id
_entity_poly.type
_entity_poly.pdbx_seq_one_letter_code
_entity_poly.pdbx_strand_id
1 'polypeptide(L)'
;MQLKGVTKKYRHPVVDHVDLEVSKHRLTSFIGPNGAGKSTLLGMMSQLLPKDEGFIFINGQEVEVWNSTELAKELAVLKQNQQVHVSMTVEEFVRFGRFPYTKGKITNSDEQIVEEALKNTNLTSFRTQDIGTLSGGQYQRALIAMVLAQDTEWILLDEPLNHLDMKQAYEVMNLLRFLVEEKGKSIVIVMHDLNMASNFSDEIACFKNGKCIIHDTVDKVMKEEILSDLYEIPLEVTEIHGKKICVIKNGEFE
;
A
#
# COMPACT_ATOMS: atom_id res chain seq x y z
N MET A 1 -7.12 11.90 -2.16
CA MET A 1 -6.46 11.80 -3.49
C MET A 1 -7.52 11.57 -4.54
N GLN A 2 -7.46 12.26 -5.70
CA GLN A 2 -8.49 12.13 -6.76
C GLN A 2 -7.84 11.72 -8.08
N LEU A 3 -8.46 10.76 -8.76
CA LEU A 3 -8.09 10.27 -10.08
C LEU A 3 -9.26 10.54 -11.04
N LYS A 4 -8.99 11.09 -12.23
CA LYS A 4 -10.01 11.44 -13.24
C LYS A 4 -9.58 10.93 -14.59
N GLY A 5 -10.28 9.93 -15.14
CA GLY A 5 -10.06 9.33 -16.44
C GLY A 5 -8.65 8.75 -16.63
N VAL A 6 -8.02 8.27 -15.54
CA VAL A 6 -6.62 7.83 -15.57
C VAL A 6 -6.46 6.59 -16.43
N THR A 7 -5.55 6.67 -17.39
CA THR A 7 -5.32 5.60 -18.37
C THR A 7 -3.84 5.30 -18.54
N LYS A 8 -3.52 4.00 -18.64
CA LYS A 8 -2.20 3.49 -19.02
C LYS A 8 -2.34 2.41 -20.08
N LYS A 9 -1.70 2.61 -21.22
CA LYS A 9 -1.69 1.69 -22.36
C LYS A 9 -0.25 1.22 -22.62
N TYR A 10 -0.10 -0.07 -22.87
CA TYR A 10 1.07 -0.65 -23.52
C TYR A 10 0.63 -1.15 -24.90
N ARG A 11 0.59 -2.46 -25.13
CA ARG A 11 -0.07 -3.04 -26.32
C ARG A 11 -1.60 -3.01 -26.18
N HIS A 12 -2.06 -3.16 -24.93
CA HIS A 12 -3.47 -3.07 -24.52
C HIS A 12 -3.59 -2.16 -23.30
N PRO A 13 -4.78 -1.58 -23.03
CA PRO A 13 -5.02 -0.83 -21.80
C PRO A 13 -4.80 -1.74 -20.58
N VAL A 14 -3.92 -1.32 -19.67
CA VAL A 14 -3.69 -1.98 -18.37
C VAL A 14 -4.44 -1.24 -17.26
N VAL A 15 -4.61 0.07 -17.42
CA VAL A 15 -5.54 0.91 -16.65
C VAL A 15 -6.36 1.68 -17.67
N ASP A 16 -7.68 1.63 -17.56
CA ASP A 16 -8.62 2.11 -18.57
C ASP A 16 -9.64 3.08 -17.96
N HIS A 17 -9.44 4.38 -18.15
CA HIS A 17 -10.31 5.47 -17.72
C HIS A 17 -10.79 5.36 -16.26
N VAL A 18 -9.85 5.16 -15.34
CA VAL A 18 -10.17 5.02 -13.92
C VAL A 18 -10.50 6.37 -13.30
N ASP A 19 -11.74 6.48 -12.78
CA ASP A 19 -12.19 7.52 -11.88
C ASP A 19 -12.22 6.94 -10.45
N LEU A 20 -11.54 7.59 -9.51
CA LEU A 20 -11.45 7.14 -8.12
C LEU A 20 -11.16 8.32 -7.18
N GLU A 21 -11.87 8.39 -6.08
CA GLU A 21 -11.58 9.32 -5.00
C GLU A 21 -11.21 8.55 -3.74
N VAL A 22 -9.94 8.57 -3.36
CA VAL A 22 -9.44 7.93 -2.14
C VAL A 22 -9.54 8.90 -0.98
N SER A 23 -10.22 8.49 0.08
CA SER A 23 -10.47 9.30 1.27
C SER A 23 -9.20 9.55 2.08
N LYS A 24 -9.09 10.74 2.70
CA LYS A 24 -8.04 11.03 3.68
C LYS A 24 -8.31 10.33 5.01
N HIS A 25 -7.24 10.08 5.74
CA HIS A 25 -7.29 9.51 7.10
C HIS A 25 -8.01 8.16 7.15
N ARG A 26 -7.85 7.37 6.09
CA ARG A 26 -8.41 6.03 5.95
C ARG A 26 -7.39 5.05 5.40
N LEU A 27 -7.61 3.78 5.70
CA LEU A 27 -6.95 2.67 5.04
C LEU A 27 -7.84 2.15 3.93
N THR A 28 -7.41 2.36 2.68
CA THR A 28 -8.11 1.90 1.47
C THR A 28 -7.34 0.74 0.86
N SER A 29 -8.00 -0.41 0.72
CA SER A 29 -7.43 -1.57 0.05
C SER A 29 -7.81 -1.64 -1.42
N PHE A 30 -6.83 -1.86 -2.29
CA PHE A 30 -7.03 -2.19 -3.70
C PHE A 30 -6.99 -3.71 -3.87
N ILE A 31 -8.10 -4.31 -4.27
CA ILE A 31 -8.24 -5.76 -4.48
C ILE A 31 -8.65 -6.08 -5.92
N GLY A 32 -8.49 -7.32 -6.32
CA GLY A 32 -8.86 -7.82 -7.65
C GLY A 32 -7.84 -8.81 -8.19
N PRO A 33 -8.15 -9.49 -9.30
CA PRO A 33 -7.26 -10.48 -9.93
C PRO A 33 -5.88 -9.93 -10.28
N ASN A 34 -4.93 -10.85 -10.49
CA ASN A 34 -3.62 -10.49 -11.02
C ASN A 34 -3.78 -9.87 -12.42
N GLY A 35 -3.00 -8.85 -12.71
CA GLY A 35 -3.10 -8.12 -13.99
C GLY A 35 -4.26 -7.13 -14.08
N ALA A 36 -5.07 -6.94 -13.04
CA ALA A 36 -6.18 -5.97 -13.04
C ALA A 36 -5.74 -4.49 -13.06
N GLY A 37 -4.43 -4.19 -13.03
CA GLY A 37 -3.90 -2.83 -13.13
C GLY A 37 -3.59 -2.14 -11.80
N LYS A 38 -3.78 -2.78 -10.65
CA LYS A 38 -3.62 -2.20 -9.30
C LYS A 38 -2.25 -1.57 -9.07
N SER A 39 -1.17 -2.34 -9.24
CA SER A 39 0.22 -1.87 -9.07
C SER A 39 0.61 -0.80 -10.10
N THR A 40 0.07 -0.91 -11.34
CA THR A 40 0.25 0.10 -12.38
C THR A 40 -0.41 1.43 -11.97
N LEU A 41 -1.64 1.37 -11.45
CA LEU A 41 -2.35 2.55 -10.95
C LEU A 41 -1.61 3.18 -9.78
N LEU A 42 -1.18 2.39 -8.81
CA LEU A 42 -0.39 2.85 -7.67
C LEU A 42 0.94 3.50 -8.12
N GLY A 43 1.60 2.91 -9.13
CA GLY A 43 2.80 3.50 -9.73
C GLY A 43 2.55 4.86 -10.40
N MET A 44 1.38 5.07 -11.03
CA MET A 44 0.99 6.36 -11.58
C MET A 44 0.62 7.36 -10.49
N MET A 45 -0.09 6.93 -9.44
CA MET A 45 -0.42 7.78 -8.28
C MET A 45 0.84 8.34 -7.60
N SER A 46 1.96 7.64 -7.69
CA SER A 46 3.24 8.02 -7.08
C SER A 46 4.24 8.68 -8.03
N GLN A 47 3.86 8.98 -9.27
CA GLN A 47 4.76 9.44 -10.35
C GLN A 47 5.93 8.49 -10.69
N LEU A 48 5.94 7.26 -10.18
CA LEU A 48 6.96 6.27 -10.54
C LEU A 48 6.71 5.64 -11.92
N LEU A 49 5.51 5.83 -12.44
CA LEU A 49 5.10 5.44 -13.77
C LEU A 49 4.29 6.59 -14.39
N PRO A 50 4.65 7.08 -15.61
CA PRO A 50 3.85 8.09 -16.29
C PRO A 50 2.51 7.53 -16.74
N LYS A 51 1.43 8.28 -16.54
CA LYS A 51 0.13 8.04 -17.15
C LYS A 51 0.13 8.45 -18.61
N ASP A 52 -0.80 7.93 -19.40
CA ASP A 52 -0.97 8.32 -20.80
C ASP A 52 -2.11 9.34 -20.95
N GLU A 53 -3.19 9.20 -20.15
CA GLU A 53 -4.35 10.11 -20.17
C GLU A 53 -4.88 10.32 -18.75
N GLY A 54 -5.70 11.38 -18.57
CA GLY A 54 -6.37 11.69 -17.30
C GLY A 54 -5.53 12.52 -16.34
N PHE A 55 -6.03 12.69 -15.13
CA PHE A 55 -5.42 13.54 -14.10
C PHE A 55 -5.39 12.83 -12.74
N ILE A 56 -4.35 13.06 -11.96
CA ILE A 56 -4.21 12.60 -10.58
C ILE A 56 -3.90 13.79 -9.69
N PHE A 57 -4.69 14.00 -8.63
CA PHE A 57 -4.54 15.11 -7.71
C PHE A 57 -4.23 14.59 -6.29
N ILE A 58 -3.21 15.20 -5.67
CA ILE A 58 -2.86 15.04 -4.25
C ILE A 58 -3.02 16.40 -3.59
N ASN A 59 -3.83 16.47 -2.54
CA ASN A 59 -4.09 17.71 -1.79
C ASN A 59 -4.57 18.86 -2.69
N GLY A 60 -5.36 18.55 -3.76
CA GLY A 60 -5.91 19.53 -4.71
C GLY A 60 -4.93 19.97 -5.81
N GLN A 61 -3.68 19.52 -5.78
CA GLN A 61 -2.69 19.82 -6.80
C GLN A 61 -2.42 18.60 -7.66
N GLU A 62 -2.36 18.79 -8.98
CA GLU A 62 -2.05 17.71 -9.93
C GLU A 62 -0.64 17.16 -9.65
N VAL A 63 -0.53 15.83 -9.63
CA VAL A 63 0.70 15.15 -9.22
C VAL A 63 1.89 15.48 -10.13
N GLU A 64 1.67 15.75 -11.41
CA GLU A 64 2.74 16.08 -12.38
C GLU A 64 3.32 17.51 -12.21
N VAL A 65 2.64 18.39 -11.48
CA VAL A 65 3.14 19.73 -11.18
C VAL A 65 4.11 19.74 -10.00
N TRP A 66 4.09 18.70 -9.17
CA TRP A 66 5.02 18.56 -8.06
C TRP A 66 6.44 18.27 -8.55
N ASN A 67 7.44 18.94 -7.98
CA ASN A 67 8.79 18.42 -8.12
C ASN A 67 8.98 17.16 -7.23
N SER A 68 9.87 16.28 -7.62
CA SER A 68 10.03 14.97 -6.96
C SER A 68 10.38 15.07 -5.47
N THR A 69 11.13 16.08 -5.06
CA THR A 69 11.51 16.29 -3.65
C THR A 69 10.31 16.72 -2.81
N GLU A 70 9.46 17.62 -3.31
CA GLU A 70 8.27 18.06 -2.58
C GLU A 70 7.21 16.96 -2.56
N LEU A 71 7.01 16.25 -3.66
CA LEU A 71 6.10 15.10 -3.68
C LEU A 71 6.52 14.03 -2.68
N ALA A 72 7.84 13.79 -2.54
CA ALA A 72 8.37 12.83 -1.57
C ALA A 72 8.22 13.27 -0.10
N LYS A 73 7.78 14.50 0.19
CA LYS A 73 7.39 14.94 1.53
C LYS A 73 5.90 14.73 1.81
N GLU A 74 5.09 14.62 0.76
CA GLU A 74 3.64 14.39 0.84
C GLU A 74 3.27 12.92 0.74
N LEU A 75 4.06 12.15 -0.01
CA LEU A 75 3.76 10.79 -0.41
C LEU A 75 4.96 9.86 -0.27
N ALA A 76 4.83 8.82 0.53
CA ALA A 76 5.76 7.69 0.58
C ALA A 76 5.20 6.50 -0.21
N VAL A 77 6.09 5.74 -0.84
CA VAL A 77 5.70 4.57 -1.63
C VAL A 77 6.60 3.38 -1.37
N LEU A 78 5.99 2.22 -1.16
CA LEU A 78 6.65 0.92 -1.17
C LEU A 78 6.19 0.15 -2.40
N LYS A 79 7.13 -0.14 -3.31
CA LYS A 79 6.89 -1.00 -4.48
C LYS A 79 7.10 -2.47 -4.16
N GLN A 80 6.41 -3.33 -4.90
CA GLN A 80 6.66 -4.77 -4.92
C GLN A 80 8.11 -5.06 -5.35
N ASN A 81 8.74 -6.04 -4.71
CA ASN A 81 10.07 -6.58 -5.08
C ASN A 81 11.22 -5.55 -5.17
N GLN A 82 11.33 -4.66 -4.19
CA GLN A 82 12.54 -3.85 -4.06
C GLN A 82 13.66 -4.68 -3.41
N GLN A 83 14.64 -5.10 -4.19
CA GLN A 83 15.90 -5.64 -3.66
C GLN A 83 16.98 -4.56 -3.72
N VAL A 84 17.52 -4.20 -2.58
CA VAL A 84 18.63 -3.25 -2.47
C VAL A 84 19.91 -4.06 -2.28
N HIS A 85 20.77 -4.05 -3.28
CA HIS A 85 22.09 -4.72 -3.25
C HIS A 85 23.19 -3.75 -2.83
N VAL A 86 23.04 -3.17 -1.64
CA VAL A 86 24.04 -2.25 -1.07
C VAL A 86 24.38 -2.72 0.33
N SER A 87 25.68 -2.74 0.67
CA SER A 87 26.11 -3.05 2.03
C SER A 87 25.90 -1.80 2.90
N MET A 88 24.93 -1.87 3.79
CA MET A 88 24.61 -0.87 4.80
C MET A 88 23.84 -1.49 5.95
N THR A 89 23.90 -0.85 7.11
CA THR A 89 23.13 -1.27 8.26
C THR A 89 21.62 -1.00 8.08
N VAL A 90 20.79 -1.73 8.82
CA VAL A 90 19.33 -1.50 8.86
C VAL A 90 19.02 -0.04 9.22
N GLU A 91 19.72 0.52 10.19
CA GLU A 91 19.54 1.92 10.60
C GLU A 91 19.88 2.91 9.47
N GLU A 92 21.01 2.73 8.80
CA GLU A 92 21.37 3.53 7.64
C GLU A 92 20.32 3.44 6.54
N PHE A 93 19.80 2.24 6.28
CA PHE A 93 18.74 2.02 5.31
C PHE A 93 17.46 2.78 5.69
N VAL A 94 17.02 2.71 6.94
CA VAL A 94 15.80 3.43 7.39
C VAL A 94 15.99 4.94 7.34
N ARG A 95 17.21 5.45 7.59
CA ARG A 95 17.54 6.86 7.45
C ARG A 95 17.33 7.41 6.03
N PHE A 96 17.36 6.58 4.96
CA PHE A 96 17.04 7.04 3.61
C PHE A 96 15.61 7.58 3.51
N GLY A 97 14.67 7.16 4.35
CA GLY A 97 13.35 7.76 4.44
C GLY A 97 13.40 9.27 4.72
N ARG A 98 14.44 9.76 5.42
CA ARG A 98 14.62 11.18 5.72
C ARG A 98 15.27 12.00 4.59
N PHE A 99 15.71 11.34 3.52
CA PHE A 99 16.45 12.02 2.44
C PHE A 99 15.70 13.22 1.82
N PRO A 100 14.38 13.20 1.60
CA PRO A 100 13.64 14.34 1.05
C PRO A 100 13.75 15.62 1.88
N TYR A 101 13.96 15.49 3.20
CA TYR A 101 14.06 16.62 4.13
C TYR A 101 15.50 17.07 4.35
N THR A 102 16.42 16.12 4.42
CA THR A 102 17.78 16.34 4.95
C THR A 102 18.84 16.44 3.87
N LYS A 103 18.58 15.90 2.68
CA LYS A 103 19.58 15.70 1.62
C LYS A 103 20.87 15.06 2.16
N GLY A 104 20.73 14.13 3.12
CA GLY A 104 21.81 13.40 3.75
C GLY A 104 22.40 14.02 5.03
N LYS A 105 21.93 15.21 5.46
CA LYS A 105 22.35 15.84 6.73
C LYS A 105 21.31 15.61 7.81
N ILE A 106 21.39 14.49 8.49
CA ILE A 106 20.48 14.06 9.54
C ILE A 106 20.57 15.01 10.76
N THR A 107 19.42 15.43 11.28
CA THR A 107 19.28 16.20 12.53
C THR A 107 18.86 15.31 13.68
N ASN A 108 18.92 15.83 14.92
CA ASN A 108 18.43 15.09 16.09
C ASN A 108 16.94 14.72 16.01
N SER A 109 16.12 15.56 15.38
CA SER A 109 14.69 15.26 15.16
C SER A 109 14.50 14.15 14.13
N ASP A 110 15.33 14.08 13.10
CA ASP A 110 15.30 12.99 12.14
C ASP A 110 15.69 11.65 12.78
N GLU A 111 16.70 11.65 13.67
CA GLU A 111 17.11 10.46 14.42
C GLU A 111 15.96 9.94 15.31
N GLN A 112 15.17 10.81 15.91
CA GLN A 112 13.99 10.40 16.69
C GLN A 112 12.93 9.71 15.83
N ILE A 113 12.69 10.22 14.62
CA ILE A 113 11.76 9.61 13.66
C ILE A 113 12.28 8.23 13.20
N VAL A 114 13.58 8.11 12.92
CA VAL A 114 14.21 6.83 12.56
C VAL A 114 14.10 5.81 13.71
N GLU A 115 14.35 6.24 14.94
CA GLU A 115 14.23 5.38 16.13
C GLU A 115 12.79 4.91 16.33
N GLU A 116 11.80 5.81 16.18
CA GLU A 116 10.38 5.45 16.24
C GLU A 116 10.00 4.44 15.13
N ALA A 117 10.48 4.64 13.90
CA ALA A 117 10.24 3.72 12.79
C ALA A 117 10.84 2.32 13.06
N LEU A 118 12.08 2.24 13.56
CA LEU A 118 12.73 0.98 13.93
C LEU A 118 11.98 0.25 15.06
N LYS A 119 11.51 1.00 16.06
CA LYS A 119 10.74 0.46 17.19
C LYS A 119 9.40 -0.10 16.71
N ASN A 120 8.65 0.68 15.92
CA ASN A 120 7.33 0.30 15.44
C ASN A 120 7.35 -0.93 14.51
N THR A 121 8.48 -1.21 13.87
CA THR A 121 8.67 -2.37 13.00
C THR A 121 9.42 -3.53 13.68
N ASN A 122 9.66 -3.46 15.00
CA ASN A 122 10.42 -4.47 15.75
C ASN A 122 11.83 -4.73 15.20
N LEU A 123 12.52 -3.67 14.74
CA LEU A 123 13.87 -3.77 14.14
C LEU A 123 14.99 -3.19 15.02
N THR A 124 14.69 -2.70 16.20
CA THR A 124 15.69 -2.07 17.10
C THR A 124 16.89 -3.00 17.39
N SER A 125 16.65 -4.29 17.59
CA SER A 125 17.73 -5.28 17.83
C SER A 125 18.57 -5.62 16.60
N PHE A 126 18.10 -5.24 15.40
CA PHE A 126 18.77 -5.50 14.12
C PHE A 126 19.44 -4.25 13.54
N ARG A 127 19.38 -3.11 14.25
CA ARG A 127 19.78 -1.78 13.74
C ARG A 127 21.17 -1.72 13.13
N THR A 128 22.14 -2.46 13.71
CA THR A 128 23.54 -2.50 13.28
C THR A 128 23.86 -3.66 12.33
N GLN A 129 22.89 -4.53 12.01
CA GLN A 129 23.09 -5.62 11.07
C GLN A 129 23.09 -5.08 9.63
N ASP A 130 23.84 -5.75 8.76
CA ASP A 130 23.79 -5.49 7.32
C ASP A 130 22.42 -5.92 6.77
N ILE A 131 21.77 -5.04 6.00
CA ILE A 131 20.43 -5.27 5.46
C ILE A 131 20.37 -6.52 4.57
N GLY A 132 21.46 -6.85 3.89
CA GLY A 132 21.56 -8.05 3.04
C GLY A 132 21.58 -9.36 3.81
N THR A 133 21.75 -9.33 5.16
CA THR A 133 21.76 -10.52 6.01
C THR A 133 20.39 -10.82 6.64
N LEU A 134 19.41 -9.95 6.43
CA LEU A 134 18.08 -10.09 6.99
C LEU A 134 17.30 -11.23 6.33
N SER A 135 16.44 -11.92 7.11
CA SER A 135 15.42 -12.79 6.52
C SER A 135 14.43 -11.98 5.67
N GLY A 136 13.68 -12.64 4.75
CA GLY A 136 12.71 -11.96 3.91
C GLY A 136 11.70 -11.11 4.69
N GLY A 137 11.18 -11.64 5.82
CA GLY A 137 10.25 -10.89 6.67
C GLY A 137 10.92 -9.72 7.42
N GLN A 138 12.17 -9.87 7.85
CA GLN A 138 12.93 -8.77 8.45
C GLN A 138 13.22 -7.67 7.42
N TYR A 139 13.61 -8.06 6.21
CA TYR A 139 13.84 -7.15 5.11
C TYR A 139 12.57 -6.38 4.73
N GLN A 140 11.43 -7.05 4.64
CA GLN A 140 10.14 -6.40 4.37
C GLN A 140 9.78 -5.38 5.45
N ARG A 141 10.02 -5.70 6.73
CA ARG A 141 9.84 -4.74 7.83
C ARG A 141 10.81 -3.55 7.74
N ALA A 142 12.03 -3.75 7.25
CA ALA A 142 12.98 -2.66 7.04
C ALA A 142 12.52 -1.71 5.92
N LEU A 143 11.95 -2.24 4.84
CA LEU A 143 11.31 -1.43 3.79
C LEU A 143 10.15 -0.60 4.36
N ILE A 144 9.29 -1.21 5.18
CA ILE A 144 8.19 -0.50 5.84
C ILE A 144 8.75 0.58 6.80
N ALA A 145 9.78 0.27 7.58
CA ALA A 145 10.43 1.24 8.47
C ALA A 145 10.97 2.46 7.71
N MET A 146 11.58 2.25 6.55
CA MET A 146 12.06 3.33 5.68
C MET A 146 10.91 4.22 5.20
N VAL A 147 9.78 3.63 4.79
CA VAL A 147 8.57 4.37 4.39
C VAL A 147 8.01 5.15 5.58
N LEU A 148 7.96 4.57 6.78
CA LEU A 148 7.51 5.26 7.99
C LEU A 148 8.43 6.41 8.38
N ALA A 149 9.74 6.24 8.24
CA ALA A 149 10.72 7.29 8.51
C ALA A 149 10.58 8.48 7.54
N GLN A 150 9.97 8.30 6.37
CA GLN A 150 9.66 9.41 5.46
C GLN A 150 8.59 10.35 6.04
N ASP A 151 7.72 9.88 6.93
CA ASP A 151 6.73 10.65 7.72
C ASP A 151 5.78 11.53 6.87
N THR A 152 5.27 10.99 5.78
CA THR A 152 4.37 11.65 4.85
C THR A 152 2.90 11.57 5.28
N GLU A 153 2.02 12.41 4.71
CA GLU A 153 0.55 12.31 4.88
C GLU A 153 -0.01 11.07 4.16
N TRP A 154 0.47 10.80 2.95
CA TRP A 154 0.04 9.66 2.13
C TRP A 154 1.09 8.55 2.12
N ILE A 155 0.62 7.30 2.24
CA ILE A 155 1.45 6.09 2.16
C ILE A 155 0.82 5.13 1.15
N LEU A 156 1.54 4.78 0.10
CA LEU A 156 1.12 3.81 -0.91
C LEU A 156 1.96 2.54 -0.79
N LEU A 157 1.31 1.40 -0.60
CA LEU A 157 1.97 0.12 -0.35
C LEU A 157 1.52 -0.90 -1.40
N ASP A 158 2.47 -1.40 -2.19
CA ASP A 158 2.21 -2.41 -3.21
C ASP A 158 2.62 -3.80 -2.68
N GLU A 159 1.62 -4.59 -2.28
CA GLU A 159 1.76 -5.93 -1.73
C GLU A 159 2.77 -6.05 -0.56
N PRO A 160 2.66 -5.20 0.47
CA PRO A 160 3.65 -5.15 1.56
C PRO A 160 3.65 -6.37 2.47
N LEU A 161 2.65 -7.25 2.37
CA LEU A 161 2.51 -8.45 3.20
C LEU A 161 3.17 -9.68 2.58
N ASN A 162 3.67 -9.59 1.35
CA ASN A 162 4.37 -10.70 0.70
C ASN A 162 5.61 -11.11 1.51
N HIS A 163 5.86 -12.42 1.58
CA HIS A 163 6.96 -13.02 2.34
C HIS A 163 6.89 -12.88 3.87
N LEU A 164 5.77 -12.38 4.41
CA LEU A 164 5.49 -12.35 5.85
C LEU A 164 4.68 -13.58 6.26
N ASP A 165 5.02 -14.13 7.42
CA ASP A 165 4.14 -15.10 8.06
C ASP A 165 2.87 -14.40 8.62
N MET A 166 1.88 -15.21 9.05
CA MET A 166 0.61 -14.70 9.54
C MET A 166 0.78 -13.71 10.72
N LYS A 167 1.71 -13.98 11.64
CA LYS A 167 1.96 -13.11 12.78
C LYS A 167 2.56 -11.77 12.33
N GLN A 168 3.54 -11.82 11.46
CA GLN A 168 4.20 -10.62 10.92
C GLN A 168 3.23 -9.77 10.09
N ALA A 169 2.41 -10.40 9.22
CA ALA A 169 1.38 -9.72 8.47
C ALA A 169 0.36 -9.02 9.38
N TYR A 170 -0.08 -9.71 10.44
CA TYR A 170 -0.98 -9.14 11.45
C TYR A 170 -0.34 -7.94 12.18
N GLU A 171 0.94 -8.03 12.59
CA GLU A 171 1.68 -6.94 13.23
C GLU A 171 1.77 -5.71 12.31
N VAL A 172 2.07 -5.91 11.02
CA VAL A 172 2.11 -4.83 10.02
C VAL A 172 0.73 -4.19 9.85
N MET A 173 -0.34 -4.96 9.71
CA MET A 173 -1.69 -4.42 9.55
C MET A 173 -2.14 -3.62 10.78
N ASN A 174 -1.83 -4.07 11.99
CA ASN A 174 -2.11 -3.30 13.21
C ASN A 174 -1.31 -1.98 13.23
N LEU A 175 -0.05 -2.01 12.79
CA LEU A 175 0.75 -0.80 12.67
C LEU A 175 0.11 0.19 11.67
N LEU A 176 -0.35 -0.28 10.50
CA LEU A 176 -1.03 0.57 9.53
C LEU A 176 -2.33 1.15 10.09
N ARG A 177 -3.10 0.37 10.84
CA ARG A 177 -4.29 0.88 11.56
C ARG A 177 -3.93 1.97 12.56
N PHE A 178 -2.93 1.73 13.41
CA PHE A 178 -2.43 2.74 14.35
C PHE A 178 -2.02 4.04 13.64
N LEU A 179 -1.35 3.96 12.49
CA LEU A 179 -0.97 5.14 11.72
C LEU A 179 -2.18 5.93 11.19
N VAL A 180 -3.24 5.25 10.79
CA VAL A 180 -4.47 5.91 10.35
C VAL A 180 -5.20 6.52 11.55
N GLU A 181 -5.43 5.77 12.61
CA GLU A 181 -6.26 6.15 13.74
C GLU A 181 -5.60 7.20 14.64
N GLU A 182 -4.32 7.03 14.96
CA GLU A 182 -3.61 7.87 15.92
C GLU A 182 -2.71 8.93 15.27
N LYS A 183 -2.20 8.67 14.06
CA LYS A 183 -1.30 9.61 13.37
C LYS A 183 -2.00 10.33 12.19
N GLY A 184 -3.26 10.03 11.90
CA GLY A 184 -4.04 10.65 10.84
C GLY A 184 -3.47 10.42 9.44
N LYS A 185 -2.73 9.33 9.21
CA LYS A 185 -2.17 9.01 7.88
C LYS A 185 -3.27 8.51 6.95
N SER A 186 -3.06 8.68 5.66
CA SER A 186 -3.92 8.19 4.58
C SER A 186 -3.17 7.07 3.85
N ILE A 187 -3.71 5.85 3.85
CA ILE A 187 -2.99 4.67 3.38
C ILE A 187 -3.76 4.00 2.24
N VAL A 188 -3.08 3.73 1.13
CA VAL A 188 -3.54 2.86 0.06
C VAL A 188 -2.67 1.62 0.03
N ILE A 189 -3.29 0.45 0.08
CA ILE A 189 -2.58 -0.83 0.08
C ILE A 189 -3.14 -1.76 -0.99
N VAL A 190 -2.28 -2.26 -1.87
CA VAL A 190 -2.62 -3.38 -2.76
C VAL A 190 -2.44 -4.68 -2.00
N MET A 191 -3.45 -5.52 -1.97
CA MET A 191 -3.38 -6.83 -1.32
C MET A 191 -4.23 -7.88 -2.03
N HIS A 192 -3.90 -9.15 -1.77
CA HIS A 192 -4.60 -10.31 -2.34
C HIS A 192 -5.50 -11.01 -1.32
N ASP A 193 -5.22 -10.85 -0.03
CA ASP A 193 -6.00 -11.48 1.04
C ASP A 193 -7.26 -10.66 1.33
N LEU A 194 -8.43 -11.22 0.92
CA LEU A 194 -9.74 -10.60 1.10
C LEU A 194 -10.12 -10.45 2.58
N ASN A 195 -9.69 -11.39 3.41
CA ASN A 195 -10.02 -11.38 4.82
C ASN A 195 -9.18 -10.35 5.57
N MET A 196 -7.92 -10.17 5.18
CA MET A 196 -7.10 -9.05 5.67
C MET A 196 -7.67 -7.70 5.21
N ALA A 197 -8.08 -7.57 3.93
CA ALA A 197 -8.71 -6.35 3.44
C ALA A 197 -10.00 -6.04 4.22
N SER A 198 -10.85 -7.04 4.43
CA SER A 198 -12.09 -6.90 5.19
C SER A 198 -11.88 -6.49 6.64
N ASN A 199 -10.87 -7.07 7.30
CA ASN A 199 -10.66 -6.88 8.73
C ASN A 199 -10.00 -5.54 9.08
N PHE A 200 -9.17 -5.00 8.18
CA PHE A 200 -8.31 -3.87 8.50
C PHE A 200 -8.63 -2.59 7.71
N SER A 201 -9.37 -2.67 6.60
CA SER A 201 -9.64 -1.48 5.78
C SER A 201 -10.88 -0.72 6.24
N ASP A 202 -10.92 0.57 5.92
CA ASP A 202 -12.11 1.39 5.99
C ASP A 202 -12.89 1.33 4.68
N GLU A 203 -12.16 1.31 3.56
CA GLU A 203 -12.67 1.30 2.19
C GLU A 203 -11.95 0.25 1.35
N ILE A 204 -12.66 -0.29 0.37
CA ILE A 204 -12.10 -1.24 -0.60
C ILE A 204 -12.44 -0.76 -2.01
N ALA A 205 -11.44 -0.71 -2.89
CA ALA A 205 -11.59 -0.51 -4.32
C ALA A 205 -11.29 -1.81 -5.07
N CYS A 206 -12.26 -2.28 -5.85
CA CYS A 206 -12.16 -3.51 -6.64
C CYS A 206 -11.77 -3.20 -8.08
N PHE A 207 -10.76 -3.89 -8.57
CA PHE A 207 -10.24 -3.72 -9.92
C PHE A 207 -10.40 -4.99 -10.75
N LYS A 208 -10.92 -4.86 -11.97
CA LYS A 208 -11.04 -5.93 -12.97
C LYS A 208 -10.77 -5.37 -14.36
N ASN A 209 -9.91 -6.02 -15.14
CA ASN A 209 -9.60 -5.65 -16.52
C ASN A 209 -9.23 -4.16 -16.71
N GLY A 210 -8.41 -3.63 -15.81
CA GLY A 210 -7.93 -2.24 -15.88
C GLY A 210 -8.92 -1.18 -15.36
N LYS A 211 -10.09 -1.56 -14.88
CA LYS A 211 -11.14 -0.63 -14.41
C LYS A 211 -11.37 -0.77 -12.91
N CYS A 212 -11.72 0.33 -12.27
CA CYS A 212 -12.30 0.32 -10.93
C CYS A 212 -13.80 -0.02 -11.07
N ILE A 213 -14.20 -1.21 -10.56
CA ILE A 213 -15.58 -1.69 -10.69
C ILE A 213 -16.46 -1.13 -9.57
N ILE A 214 -15.90 -1.02 -8.38
CA ILE A 214 -16.58 -0.47 -7.20
C ILE A 214 -15.53 0.06 -6.23
N HIS A 215 -15.83 1.18 -5.58
CA HIS A 215 -15.10 1.70 -4.42
C HIS A 215 -16.12 2.16 -3.38
N ASP A 216 -16.09 1.55 -2.22
CA ASP A 216 -16.99 1.89 -1.09
C ASP A 216 -16.44 1.31 0.21
N THR A 217 -17.19 1.48 1.31
CA THR A 217 -16.90 0.89 2.60
C THR A 217 -16.85 -0.64 2.51
N VAL A 218 -16.11 -1.27 3.43
CA VAL A 218 -15.99 -2.72 3.53
C VAL A 218 -17.36 -3.42 3.46
N ASP A 219 -18.34 -2.90 4.20
CA ASP A 219 -19.68 -3.52 4.26
C ASP A 219 -20.43 -3.57 2.94
N LYS A 220 -20.19 -2.59 2.06
CA LYS A 220 -20.84 -2.55 0.75
C LYS A 220 -20.12 -3.39 -0.29
N VAL A 221 -18.80 -3.52 -0.17
CA VAL A 221 -17.96 -4.28 -1.11
C VAL A 221 -17.90 -5.75 -0.78
N MET A 222 -17.82 -6.10 0.51
CA MET A 222 -17.75 -7.50 0.95
C MET A 222 -19.13 -8.17 0.86
N LYS A 223 -19.53 -8.46 -0.38
CA LYS A 223 -20.76 -9.17 -0.74
C LYS A 223 -20.42 -10.31 -1.71
N GLU A 224 -21.13 -11.43 -1.55
CA GLU A 224 -20.93 -12.62 -2.34
C GLU A 224 -21.01 -12.37 -3.85
N GLU A 225 -22.02 -11.63 -4.29
CA GLU A 225 -22.25 -11.32 -5.71
C GLU A 225 -21.10 -10.52 -6.32
N ILE A 226 -20.61 -9.50 -5.58
CA ILE A 226 -19.51 -8.62 -6.03
C ILE A 226 -18.21 -9.40 -6.12
N LEU A 227 -17.88 -10.16 -5.07
CA LEU A 227 -16.59 -10.86 -5.00
C LEU A 227 -16.56 -12.07 -5.94
N SER A 228 -17.67 -12.80 -6.08
CA SER A 228 -17.77 -13.93 -7.01
C SER A 228 -17.64 -13.48 -8.47
N ASP A 229 -18.25 -12.34 -8.84
CA ASP A 229 -18.05 -11.76 -10.18
C ASP A 229 -16.62 -11.25 -10.37
N LEU A 230 -16.05 -10.58 -9.34
CA LEU A 230 -14.70 -10.03 -9.40
C LEU A 230 -13.63 -11.11 -9.66
N TYR A 231 -13.72 -12.24 -8.94
CA TYR A 231 -12.72 -13.31 -9.00
C TYR A 231 -13.10 -14.47 -9.91
N GLU A 232 -14.35 -14.49 -10.43
CA GLU A 232 -14.87 -15.54 -11.32
C GLU A 232 -14.85 -16.94 -10.67
N ILE A 233 -15.05 -16.98 -9.35
CA ILE A 233 -15.16 -18.20 -8.55
C ILE A 233 -16.32 -18.08 -7.56
N PRO A 234 -16.96 -19.20 -7.17
CA PRO A 234 -18.03 -19.17 -6.18
C PRO A 234 -17.45 -18.82 -4.79
N LEU A 235 -17.79 -17.64 -4.30
CA LEU A 235 -17.41 -17.16 -2.98
C LEU A 235 -18.64 -17.02 -2.10
N GLU A 236 -18.50 -17.29 -0.82
CA GLU A 236 -19.48 -17.02 0.22
C GLU A 236 -18.93 -15.96 1.18
N VAL A 237 -19.79 -15.04 1.60
CA VAL A 237 -19.42 -14.04 2.61
C VAL A 237 -20.29 -14.27 3.84
N THR A 238 -19.65 -14.60 4.95
CA THR A 238 -20.29 -14.77 6.25
C THR A 238 -19.78 -13.75 7.24
N GLU A 239 -20.52 -13.55 8.34
CA GLU A 239 -20.12 -12.65 9.41
C GLU A 239 -19.72 -13.44 10.66
N ILE A 240 -18.51 -13.19 11.17
CA ILE A 240 -17.99 -13.78 12.40
C ILE A 240 -17.51 -12.66 13.31
N HIS A 241 -18.09 -12.54 14.50
CA HIS A 241 -17.74 -11.49 15.48
C HIS A 241 -17.79 -10.07 14.90
N GLY A 242 -18.79 -9.76 14.06
CA GLY A 242 -18.94 -8.44 13.43
C GLY A 242 -17.95 -8.16 12.30
N LYS A 243 -17.21 -9.17 11.84
CA LYS A 243 -16.29 -9.07 10.71
C LYS A 243 -16.75 -9.96 9.56
N LYS A 244 -16.72 -9.42 8.34
CA LYS A 244 -17.04 -10.18 7.13
C LYS A 244 -15.87 -11.05 6.71
N ILE A 245 -16.13 -12.34 6.55
CA ILE A 245 -15.16 -13.35 6.15
C ILE A 245 -15.60 -13.93 4.82
N CYS A 246 -14.67 -13.95 3.87
CA CYS A 246 -14.87 -14.55 2.57
C CYS A 246 -14.27 -15.96 2.55
N VAL A 247 -15.05 -16.94 2.11
CA VAL A 247 -14.62 -18.32 1.93
C VAL A 247 -14.97 -18.81 0.52
N ILE A 248 -14.16 -19.73 -0.01
CA ILE A 248 -14.45 -20.36 -1.30
C ILE A 248 -15.54 -21.40 -1.04
N LYS A 249 -16.65 -21.33 -1.79
CA LYS A 249 -17.64 -22.40 -1.81
C LYS A 249 -17.01 -23.62 -2.50
N ASN A 250 -16.93 -24.74 -1.76
CA ASN A 250 -16.58 -26.00 -2.40
C ASN A 250 -17.75 -26.38 -3.32
N GLY A 251 -17.66 -26.04 -4.60
CA GLY A 251 -18.53 -26.58 -5.63
C GLY A 251 -18.12 -28.02 -5.95
N GLU A 252 -19.08 -28.89 -6.18
CA GLU A 252 -18.81 -30.09 -6.94
C GLU A 252 -18.28 -29.62 -8.30
N PHE A 253 -17.04 -29.97 -8.61
CA PHE A 253 -16.51 -29.80 -9.97
C PHE A 253 -17.26 -30.85 -10.81
N GLU A 254 -18.29 -30.42 -11.56
CA GLU A 254 -18.87 -31.22 -12.63
C GLU A 254 -17.93 -31.31 -13.84
#